data_1506edcdb9f5a3b91b4644cc4ffa022f
#
_entry.id   1506edcdb9f5a3b91b4644cc4ffa022f
#
_cell.length_a   1.000
_cell.length_b   1.000
_cell.length_c   1.000
_cell.angle_alpha   90.00
_cell.angle_beta   90.00
_cell.angle_gamma   90.00
#
_symmetry.space_group_name_H-M   'P 1'
#
loop_
_entity.id
_entity.type
_entity.pdbx_description
1 polymer ?
#
loop_
_entity_poly.entity_id
_entity_poly.type
_entity_poly.pdbx_seq_one_letter_code
_entity_poly.pdbx_strand_id
1 'polypeptide(L)'
;MPCCLNASTIRPVPLLDKIRIVGETGYGAIELWHDELDAYIAGGGTMVDVKNALSDQGLVVPTTIYLADWFDAAPEAYPVVLEECKRRMAQAAELGAPHVIASPPAGEADHDIGSARYRELLEIGATMGVKPSMEFLGFVDQFNTIEDALDVMERCGHPDATIILDPYHVFRGGGEVESILKLKPEQVAISHFNDAPGAPPREEQHDHNRVMPGEGHLDLTRYCALLREIGYEGWLSLELFNEKHWAEDPAEVARVGLEKLQQWWSRS
;
A
#
# COMPACT_ATOMS: atom_id res chain seq x y z
N MET A 1 -10.61 -14.34 -3.77
CA MET A 1 -9.71 -13.25 -3.36
C MET A 1 -10.50 -11.97 -3.22
N PRO A 2 -10.48 -11.31 -2.08
CA PRO A 2 -11.11 -10.02 -1.91
C PRO A 2 -10.35 -8.92 -2.67
N CYS A 3 -11.09 -7.99 -3.30
CA CYS A 3 -10.53 -6.92 -4.11
C CYS A 3 -10.66 -5.57 -3.39
N CYS A 4 -9.57 -4.81 -3.40
CA CYS A 4 -9.44 -3.46 -2.87
C CYS A 4 -9.08 -2.49 -4.00
N LEU A 5 -9.45 -1.22 -3.87
CA LEU A 5 -8.94 -0.17 -4.72
C LEU A 5 -8.15 0.83 -3.88
N ASN A 6 -6.91 1.11 -4.29
CA ASN A 6 -6.16 2.23 -3.71
C ASN A 6 -6.68 3.55 -4.29
N ALA A 7 -6.99 4.51 -3.41
CA ALA A 7 -7.56 5.79 -3.80
C ALA A 7 -6.71 6.60 -4.80
N SER A 8 -5.39 6.29 -4.90
CA SER A 8 -4.50 6.86 -5.92
C SER A 8 -4.93 6.55 -7.35
N THR A 9 -5.61 5.42 -7.58
CA THR A 9 -6.05 4.97 -8.91
C THR A 9 -7.03 5.96 -9.55
N ILE A 10 -7.86 6.63 -8.74
CA ILE A 10 -8.80 7.67 -9.16
C ILE A 10 -8.55 8.98 -8.40
N ARG A 11 -7.29 9.35 -8.23
CA ARG A 11 -6.82 10.43 -7.33
C ARG A 11 -7.53 11.78 -7.46
N PRO A 12 -7.87 12.31 -8.65
CA PRO A 12 -8.54 13.60 -8.77
C PRO A 12 -9.98 13.66 -8.23
N VAL A 13 -10.59 12.52 -7.96
CA VAL A 13 -11.97 12.45 -7.48
C VAL A 13 -12.03 12.88 -6.00
N PRO A 14 -13.03 13.68 -5.57
CA PRO A 14 -13.20 14.01 -4.16
C PRO A 14 -13.40 12.77 -3.27
N LEU A 15 -12.90 12.82 -2.03
CA LEU A 15 -12.80 11.66 -1.12
C LEU A 15 -14.11 10.88 -0.96
N LEU A 16 -15.23 11.52 -0.66
CA LEU A 16 -16.50 10.82 -0.46
C LEU A 16 -17.06 10.23 -1.77
N ASP A 17 -16.80 10.91 -2.91
CA ASP A 17 -17.16 10.36 -4.22
C ASP A 17 -16.31 9.15 -4.59
N LYS A 18 -15.01 9.12 -4.22
CA LYS A 18 -14.18 7.91 -4.37
C LYS A 18 -14.79 6.73 -3.63
N ILE A 19 -15.13 6.92 -2.35
CA ILE A 19 -15.75 5.87 -1.52
C ILE A 19 -17.03 5.36 -2.17
N ARG A 20 -17.90 6.25 -2.64
CA ARG A 20 -19.13 5.89 -3.33
C ARG A 20 -18.86 5.10 -4.62
N ILE A 21 -17.98 5.59 -5.49
CA ILE A 21 -17.64 4.92 -6.76
C ILE A 21 -17.09 3.51 -6.52
N VAL A 22 -16.19 3.36 -5.56
CA VAL A 22 -15.56 2.07 -5.22
C VAL A 22 -16.60 1.07 -4.73
N GLY A 23 -17.52 1.49 -3.85
CA GLY A 23 -18.61 0.64 -3.35
C GLY A 23 -19.61 0.27 -4.45
N GLU A 24 -20.08 1.25 -5.22
CA GLU A 24 -21.02 1.03 -6.33
C GLU A 24 -20.44 0.11 -7.43
N THR A 25 -19.11 0.11 -7.58
CA THR A 25 -18.41 -0.76 -8.54
C THR A 25 -18.31 -2.21 -8.05
N GLY A 26 -18.41 -2.46 -6.74
CA GLY A 26 -18.42 -3.80 -6.15
C GLY A 26 -17.10 -4.24 -5.53
N TYR A 27 -16.18 -3.32 -5.25
CA TYR A 27 -15.04 -3.60 -4.37
C TYR A 27 -15.51 -3.85 -2.93
N GLY A 28 -14.74 -4.63 -2.17
CA GLY A 28 -14.99 -4.84 -0.74
C GLY A 28 -14.19 -3.91 0.16
N ALA A 29 -13.22 -3.20 -0.39
CA ALA A 29 -12.31 -2.35 0.38
C ALA A 29 -11.77 -1.18 -0.44
N ILE A 30 -11.31 -0.14 0.27
CA ILE A 30 -10.58 1.00 -0.28
C ILE A 30 -9.39 1.34 0.62
N GLU A 31 -8.22 1.61 0.05
CA GLU A 31 -7.11 2.22 0.78
C GLU A 31 -7.18 3.73 0.70
N LEU A 32 -7.05 4.40 1.85
CA LEU A 32 -7.20 5.85 1.97
C LEU A 32 -5.87 6.53 2.30
N TRP A 33 -5.65 7.69 1.70
CA TRP A 33 -4.47 8.51 1.92
C TRP A 33 -4.70 9.53 3.03
N HIS A 34 -3.74 9.66 3.96
CA HIS A 34 -3.82 10.61 5.07
C HIS A 34 -3.90 12.06 4.60
N ASP A 35 -3.20 12.42 3.51
CA ASP A 35 -3.27 13.77 2.95
C ASP A 35 -4.67 14.12 2.40
N GLU A 36 -5.39 13.16 1.82
CA GLU A 36 -6.77 13.35 1.36
C GLU A 36 -7.75 13.46 2.53
N LEU A 37 -7.56 12.67 3.58
CA LEU A 37 -8.33 12.77 4.82
C LEU A 37 -8.11 14.13 5.49
N ASP A 38 -6.86 14.54 5.61
CA ASP A 38 -6.48 15.83 6.20
C ASP A 38 -7.04 17.01 5.39
N ALA A 39 -6.97 16.94 4.06
CA ALA A 39 -7.55 17.96 3.18
C ALA A 39 -9.08 18.04 3.31
N TYR A 40 -9.76 16.89 3.40
CA TYR A 40 -11.20 16.82 3.60
C TYR A 40 -11.62 17.46 4.93
N ILE A 41 -10.92 17.13 6.02
CA ILE A 41 -11.18 17.69 7.35
C ILE A 41 -10.88 19.20 7.37
N ALA A 42 -9.77 19.65 6.78
CA ALA A 42 -9.44 21.06 6.67
C ALA A 42 -10.46 21.85 5.83
N GLY A 43 -11.14 21.19 4.90
CA GLY A 43 -12.25 21.71 4.11
C GLY A 43 -13.59 21.80 4.84
N GLY A 44 -13.64 21.40 6.14
CA GLY A 44 -14.84 21.44 6.98
C GLY A 44 -15.60 20.11 7.07
N GLY A 45 -15.11 19.04 6.45
CA GLY A 45 -15.62 17.67 6.63
C GLY A 45 -15.18 17.06 7.95
N THR A 46 -15.68 15.87 8.26
CA THR A 46 -15.35 15.16 9.51
C THR A 46 -15.00 13.68 9.25
N MET A 47 -14.26 13.06 10.18
CA MET A 47 -14.03 11.61 10.13
C MET A 47 -15.32 10.80 10.23
N VAL A 48 -16.35 11.38 10.89
CA VAL A 48 -17.67 10.74 10.95
C VAL A 48 -18.31 10.65 9.57
N ASP A 49 -18.17 11.67 8.72
CA ASP A 49 -18.69 11.64 7.34
C ASP A 49 -18.01 10.55 6.53
N VAL A 50 -16.68 10.40 6.66
CA VAL A 50 -15.90 9.35 6.00
C VAL A 50 -16.36 7.96 6.45
N LYS A 51 -16.49 7.75 7.76
CA LYS A 51 -16.95 6.47 8.33
C LYS A 51 -18.38 6.12 7.90
N ASN A 52 -19.27 7.11 7.85
CA ASN A 52 -20.63 6.91 7.36
C ASN A 52 -20.61 6.52 5.88
N ALA A 53 -19.84 7.23 5.04
CA ALA A 53 -19.71 6.90 3.61
C ALA A 53 -19.18 5.48 3.40
N LEU A 54 -18.15 5.06 4.15
CA LEU A 54 -17.63 3.69 4.11
C LEU A 54 -18.70 2.67 4.52
N SER A 55 -19.41 2.93 5.60
CA SER A 55 -20.49 2.07 6.11
C SER A 55 -21.64 1.93 5.12
N ASP A 56 -22.07 3.05 4.51
CA ASP A 56 -23.15 3.08 3.52
C ASP A 56 -22.83 2.27 2.27
N GLN A 57 -21.54 2.19 1.93
CA GLN A 57 -21.05 1.40 0.80
C GLN A 57 -20.59 -0.02 1.18
N GLY A 58 -20.60 -0.38 2.45
CA GLY A 58 -20.11 -1.68 2.94
C GLY A 58 -18.62 -1.90 2.74
N LEU A 59 -17.83 -0.82 2.66
CA LEU A 59 -16.39 -0.88 2.44
C LEU A 59 -15.62 -0.95 3.77
N VAL A 60 -14.54 -1.73 3.77
CA VAL A 60 -13.52 -1.70 4.82
C VAL A 60 -12.25 -0.99 4.35
N VAL A 61 -11.42 -0.54 5.29
CA VAL A 61 -10.12 0.06 5.00
C VAL A 61 -9.03 -0.90 5.49
N PRO A 62 -8.38 -1.67 4.62
CA PRO A 62 -7.34 -2.61 5.05
C PRO A 62 -6.04 -1.94 5.44
N THR A 63 -5.69 -0.84 4.77
CA THR A 63 -4.49 -0.03 5.03
C THR A 63 -4.79 1.44 4.80
N THR A 64 -3.97 2.30 5.42
CA THR A 64 -3.89 3.73 5.11
C THR A 64 -2.48 4.10 4.65
N ILE A 65 -2.32 5.16 3.86
CA ILE A 65 -1.07 5.58 3.23
C ILE A 65 -0.73 7.00 3.69
N TYR A 66 0.39 7.27 4.26
CA TYR A 66 1.50 6.44 4.73
C TYR A 66 2.24 7.14 5.88
N LEU A 67 3.13 6.44 6.59
CA LEU A 67 4.08 7.01 7.54
C LEU A 67 5.37 7.37 6.78
N ALA A 68 5.72 8.66 6.79
CA ALA A 68 6.90 9.19 6.12
C ALA A 68 8.02 9.52 7.11
N ASP A 69 9.23 9.63 6.61
CA ASP A 69 10.43 10.17 7.26
C ASP A 69 10.88 9.47 8.56
N TRP A 70 10.15 8.47 9.01
CA TRP A 70 10.41 7.78 10.28
C TRP A 70 11.72 6.98 10.26
N PHE A 71 12.13 6.47 9.09
CA PHE A 71 13.25 5.54 8.95
C PHE A 71 14.60 6.20 9.23
N ASP A 72 14.87 7.35 8.61
CA ASP A 72 16.16 8.02 8.53
C ASP A 72 16.18 9.45 9.10
N ALA A 73 15.06 9.94 9.66
CA ALA A 73 15.01 11.28 10.24
C ALA A 73 16.19 11.56 11.17
N ALA A 74 16.78 12.74 11.05
CA ALA A 74 17.85 13.16 11.96
C ALA A 74 17.39 13.08 13.44
N PRO A 75 18.28 12.75 14.40
CA PRO A 75 17.87 12.55 15.79
C PRO A 75 17.07 13.72 16.39
N GLU A 76 17.37 14.95 15.97
CA GLU A 76 16.68 16.15 16.45
C GLU A 76 15.26 16.30 15.85
N ALA A 77 15.04 15.79 14.65
CA ALA A 77 13.74 15.80 13.95
C ALA A 77 12.85 14.63 14.33
N TYR A 78 13.44 13.49 14.69
CA TYR A 78 12.72 12.25 14.92
C TYR A 78 11.54 12.36 15.90
N PRO A 79 11.64 13.09 17.04
CA PRO A 79 10.49 13.24 17.94
C PRO A 79 9.26 13.87 17.26
N VAL A 80 9.45 14.83 16.36
CA VAL A 80 8.35 15.47 15.61
C VAL A 80 7.75 14.50 14.59
N VAL A 81 8.62 13.77 13.87
CA VAL A 81 8.19 12.73 12.92
C VAL A 81 7.41 11.64 13.64
N LEU A 82 7.88 11.20 14.80
CA LEU A 82 7.20 10.17 15.59
C LEU A 82 5.80 10.62 16.05
N GLU A 83 5.63 11.88 16.45
CA GLU A 83 4.28 12.40 16.80
C GLU A 83 3.35 12.43 15.58
N GLU A 84 3.85 12.76 14.38
CA GLU A 84 3.06 12.67 13.15
C GLU A 84 2.71 11.21 12.81
N CYS A 85 3.64 10.27 12.97
CA CYS A 85 3.35 8.84 12.81
C CYS A 85 2.24 8.38 13.77
N LYS A 86 2.30 8.79 15.05
CA LYS A 86 1.26 8.49 16.04
C LYS A 86 -0.10 9.06 15.64
N ARG A 87 -0.13 10.30 15.14
CA ARG A 87 -1.35 10.94 14.65
C ARG A 87 -1.97 10.14 13.51
N ARG A 88 -1.17 9.73 12.52
CA ARG A 88 -1.63 8.94 11.38
C ARG A 88 -2.09 7.54 11.80
N MET A 89 -1.38 6.88 12.70
CA MET A 89 -1.82 5.61 13.28
C MET A 89 -3.16 5.75 14.03
N ALA A 90 -3.36 6.83 14.80
CA ALA A 90 -4.64 7.09 15.45
C ALA A 90 -5.77 7.31 14.43
N GLN A 91 -5.50 8.03 13.34
CA GLN A 91 -6.45 8.22 12.24
C GLN A 91 -6.78 6.88 11.54
N ALA A 92 -5.80 6.01 11.32
CA ALA A 92 -6.00 4.65 10.81
C ALA A 92 -6.89 3.82 11.76
N ALA A 93 -6.61 3.86 13.06
CA ALA A 93 -7.41 3.17 14.08
C ALA A 93 -8.86 3.66 14.10
N GLU A 94 -9.10 4.97 13.94
CA GLU A 94 -10.45 5.54 13.88
C GLU A 94 -11.25 5.05 12.68
N LEU A 95 -10.59 4.77 11.55
CA LEU A 95 -11.16 4.15 10.36
C LEU A 95 -11.35 2.63 10.49
N GLY A 96 -10.81 2.01 11.53
CA GLY A 96 -10.79 0.56 11.70
C GLY A 96 -9.76 -0.13 10.79
N ALA A 97 -8.79 0.60 10.28
CA ALA A 97 -7.72 0.04 9.45
C ALA A 97 -6.71 -0.73 10.32
N PRO A 98 -6.50 -2.04 10.08
CA PRO A 98 -5.55 -2.84 10.85
C PRO A 98 -4.09 -2.52 10.51
N HIS A 99 -3.84 -1.89 9.37
CA HIS A 99 -2.48 -1.58 8.91
C HIS A 99 -2.35 -0.12 8.46
N VAL A 100 -1.12 0.39 8.53
CA VAL A 100 -0.70 1.66 7.90
C VAL A 100 0.63 1.43 7.21
N ILE A 101 0.77 1.88 5.97
CA ILE A 101 2.00 1.72 5.19
C ILE A 101 3.11 2.55 5.81
N ALA A 102 4.27 1.93 6.04
CA ALA A 102 5.47 2.56 6.54
C ALA A 102 6.51 2.59 5.41
N SER A 103 6.65 3.76 4.78
CA SER A 103 7.53 3.93 3.61
C SER A 103 9.00 4.00 3.98
N PRO A 104 9.91 3.51 3.12
CA PRO A 104 11.35 3.56 3.32
C PRO A 104 11.91 4.96 3.05
N PRO A 105 13.20 5.22 3.37
CA PRO A 105 13.89 6.42 2.94
C PRO A 105 14.15 6.43 1.43
N ALA A 106 14.28 7.61 0.85
CA ALA A 106 14.57 7.74 -0.59
C ALA A 106 16.03 7.42 -0.95
N GLY A 107 16.96 7.68 -0.03
CA GLY A 107 18.41 7.54 -0.23
C GLY A 107 19.02 6.40 0.58
N GLU A 108 20.05 6.70 1.34
CA GLU A 108 20.73 5.71 2.20
C GLU A 108 19.79 5.16 3.28
N ALA A 109 19.85 3.85 3.52
CA ALA A 109 19.03 3.15 4.49
C ALA A 109 19.90 2.43 5.52
N ASP A 110 20.04 2.99 6.72
CA ASP A 110 20.66 2.31 7.86
C ASP A 110 19.67 1.32 8.48
N HIS A 111 19.83 0.04 8.17
CA HIS A 111 18.91 -1.01 8.63
C HIS A 111 18.91 -1.19 10.16
N ASP A 112 20.00 -0.84 10.87
CA ASP A 112 20.01 -0.92 12.34
C ASP A 112 19.14 0.20 12.95
N ILE A 113 19.25 1.42 12.42
CA ILE A 113 18.38 2.54 12.81
C ILE A 113 16.94 2.24 12.42
N GLY A 114 16.71 1.86 11.16
CA GLY A 114 15.38 1.54 10.63
C GLY A 114 14.67 0.46 11.44
N SER A 115 15.36 -0.64 11.77
CA SER A 115 14.78 -1.74 12.55
C SER A 115 14.43 -1.35 13.99
N ALA A 116 15.26 -0.54 14.64
CA ALA A 116 14.98 -0.04 15.99
C ALA A 116 13.74 0.86 15.99
N ARG A 117 13.63 1.77 15.02
CA ARG A 117 12.47 2.67 14.86
C ARG A 117 11.21 1.92 14.43
N TYR A 118 11.35 0.94 13.53
CA TYR A 118 10.22 0.11 13.12
C TYR A 118 9.64 -0.65 14.32
N ARG A 119 10.50 -1.20 15.18
CA ARG A 119 10.07 -1.82 16.43
C ARG A 119 9.30 -0.83 17.33
N GLU A 120 9.81 0.39 17.49
CA GLU A 120 9.12 1.44 18.27
C GLU A 120 7.74 1.76 17.69
N LEU A 121 7.63 1.91 16.36
CA LEU A 121 6.34 2.12 15.69
C LEU A 121 5.38 0.96 15.91
N LEU A 122 5.84 -0.29 15.85
CA LEU A 122 5.01 -1.48 16.10
C LEU A 122 4.53 -1.53 17.57
N GLU A 123 5.39 -1.22 18.52
CA GLU A 123 5.05 -1.16 19.96
C GLU A 123 3.99 -0.06 20.22
N ILE A 124 4.12 1.10 19.59
CA ILE A 124 3.12 2.18 19.67
C ILE A 124 1.82 1.76 18.98
N GLY A 125 1.91 1.24 17.76
CA GLY A 125 0.75 0.80 16.98
C GLY A 125 -0.07 -0.28 17.68
N ALA A 126 0.60 -1.20 18.38
CA ALA A 126 -0.07 -2.23 19.19
C ALA A 126 -1.01 -1.63 20.25
N THR A 127 -0.70 -0.46 20.82
CA THR A 127 -1.58 0.24 21.78
C THR A 127 -2.83 0.80 21.13
N MET A 128 -2.85 0.97 19.81
CA MET A 128 -3.93 1.53 19.01
C MET A 128 -4.66 0.46 18.19
N GLY A 129 -4.14 -0.78 18.14
CA GLY A 129 -4.65 -1.85 17.29
C GLY A 129 -4.32 -1.69 15.81
N VAL A 130 -3.23 -0.98 15.49
CA VAL A 130 -2.76 -0.71 14.11
C VAL A 130 -1.33 -1.23 13.96
N LYS A 131 -1.04 -1.89 12.84
CA LYS A 131 0.30 -2.39 12.51
C LYS A 131 0.92 -1.53 11.40
N PRO A 132 1.99 -0.78 11.67
CA PRO A 132 2.86 -0.28 10.60
C PRO A 132 3.37 -1.44 9.76
N SER A 133 3.24 -1.32 8.43
CA SER A 133 3.63 -2.38 7.48
C SER A 133 4.68 -1.83 6.53
N MET A 134 5.83 -2.48 6.50
CA MET A 134 6.96 -2.05 5.67
C MET A 134 6.62 -2.14 4.19
N GLU A 135 6.82 -1.06 3.46
CA GLU A 135 6.82 -1.07 2.01
C GLU A 135 8.26 -0.85 1.51
N PHE A 136 8.72 -1.66 0.57
CA PHE A 136 9.93 -1.39 -0.20
C PHE A 136 9.52 -0.69 -1.50
N LEU A 137 10.31 0.29 -1.95
CA LEU A 137 9.98 1.07 -3.15
C LEU A 137 11.05 0.87 -4.22
N GLY A 138 10.70 0.25 -5.33
CA GLY A 138 11.64 -0.14 -6.37
C GLY A 138 12.45 1.01 -6.99
N PHE A 139 12.07 2.25 -6.79
CA PHE A 139 12.73 3.44 -7.33
C PHE A 139 13.58 4.22 -6.32
N VAL A 140 13.69 3.77 -5.06
CA VAL A 140 14.61 4.35 -4.08
C VAL A 140 15.98 3.67 -4.15
N ASP A 141 16.99 4.31 -3.55
CA ASP A 141 18.38 3.91 -3.78
C ASP A 141 18.75 2.57 -3.12
N GLN A 142 18.29 2.29 -1.91
CA GLN A 142 18.77 1.15 -1.14
C GLN A 142 17.66 0.23 -0.60
N PHE A 143 16.52 0.74 -0.20
CA PHE A 143 15.44 -0.07 0.37
C PHE A 143 14.41 -0.44 -0.71
N ASN A 144 14.79 -1.27 -1.67
CA ASN A 144 14.04 -1.47 -2.91
C ASN A 144 13.69 -2.92 -3.26
N THR A 145 13.95 -3.87 -2.35
CA THR A 145 13.66 -5.29 -2.52
C THR A 145 12.88 -5.88 -1.34
N ILE A 146 12.28 -7.06 -1.54
CA ILE A 146 11.67 -7.85 -0.46
C ILE A 146 12.72 -8.18 0.61
N GLU A 147 13.96 -8.44 0.21
CA GLU A 147 15.06 -8.78 1.11
C GLU A 147 15.41 -7.64 2.07
N ASP A 148 15.37 -6.40 1.61
CA ASP A 148 15.62 -5.24 2.48
C ASP A 148 14.54 -5.14 3.56
N ALA A 149 13.27 -5.30 3.18
CA ALA A 149 12.17 -5.31 4.13
C ALA A 149 12.28 -6.47 5.11
N LEU A 150 12.62 -7.67 4.64
CA LEU A 150 12.82 -8.85 5.49
C LEU A 150 13.97 -8.65 6.49
N ASP A 151 15.10 -8.07 6.06
CA ASP A 151 16.23 -7.79 6.95
C ASP A 151 15.85 -6.85 8.10
N VAL A 152 15.11 -5.77 7.79
CA VAL A 152 14.62 -4.85 8.84
C VAL A 152 13.58 -5.53 9.73
N MET A 153 12.65 -6.31 9.17
CA MET A 153 11.66 -7.07 9.95
C MET A 153 12.32 -8.10 10.88
N GLU A 154 13.35 -8.80 10.42
CA GLU A 154 14.10 -9.77 11.22
C GLU A 154 14.88 -9.08 12.35
N ARG A 155 15.61 -8.00 12.05
CA ARG A 155 16.35 -7.22 13.05
C ARG A 155 15.44 -6.59 14.09
N CYS A 156 14.28 -6.07 13.70
CA CYS A 156 13.34 -5.50 14.67
C CYS A 156 12.79 -6.55 15.64
N GLY A 157 12.71 -7.80 15.22
CA GLY A 157 12.33 -8.94 16.06
C GLY A 157 10.92 -8.84 16.68
N HIS A 158 10.03 -8.06 16.07
CA HIS A 158 8.67 -7.91 16.57
C HIS A 158 7.72 -8.87 15.84
N PRO A 159 6.82 -9.61 16.55
CA PRO A 159 5.95 -10.62 15.91
C PRO A 159 4.94 -10.04 14.94
N ASP A 160 4.57 -8.78 15.08
CA ASP A 160 3.61 -8.09 14.22
C ASP A 160 4.25 -7.38 13.01
N ALA A 161 5.54 -7.61 12.76
CA ALA A 161 6.20 -7.05 11.58
C ALA A 161 5.60 -7.62 10.30
N THR A 162 5.17 -6.74 9.41
CA THR A 162 4.48 -7.06 8.16
C THR A 162 5.02 -6.25 6.99
N ILE A 163 4.79 -6.73 5.78
CA ILE A 163 5.24 -6.15 4.51
C ILE A 163 4.05 -5.86 3.59
N ILE A 164 4.19 -4.83 2.76
CA ILE A 164 3.36 -4.59 1.58
C ILE A 164 4.06 -5.24 0.38
N LEU A 165 3.35 -6.05 -0.37
CA LEU A 165 3.85 -6.59 -1.63
C LEU A 165 3.31 -5.79 -2.81
N ASP A 166 4.16 -5.56 -3.80
CA ASP A 166 3.81 -4.88 -5.04
C ASP A 166 4.66 -5.44 -6.20
N PRO A 167 4.06 -6.04 -7.24
CA PRO A 167 4.79 -6.61 -8.35
C PRO A 167 5.60 -5.55 -9.14
N TYR A 168 5.11 -4.31 -9.21
CA TYR A 168 5.84 -3.22 -9.84
C TYR A 168 7.12 -2.89 -9.07
N HIS A 169 7.05 -2.81 -7.74
CA HIS A 169 8.24 -2.54 -6.93
C HIS A 169 9.24 -3.69 -6.97
N VAL A 170 8.79 -4.95 -6.98
CA VAL A 170 9.68 -6.10 -7.19
C VAL A 170 10.43 -5.96 -8.53
N PHE A 171 9.70 -5.68 -9.62
CA PHE A 171 10.30 -5.47 -10.93
C PHE A 171 11.21 -4.25 -10.96
N ARG A 172 10.74 -3.11 -10.49
CA ARG A 172 11.46 -1.82 -10.57
C ARG A 172 12.76 -1.84 -9.77
N GLY A 173 12.75 -2.43 -8.58
CA GLY A 173 13.93 -2.61 -7.71
C GLY A 173 14.91 -3.65 -8.22
N GLY A 174 14.52 -4.50 -9.16
CA GLY A 174 15.34 -5.58 -9.68
C GLY A 174 15.42 -6.79 -8.74
N GLY A 175 14.47 -6.91 -7.82
CA GLY A 175 14.33 -8.06 -6.94
C GLY A 175 13.76 -9.28 -7.65
N GLU A 176 13.88 -10.44 -7.00
CA GLU A 176 13.36 -11.71 -7.51
C GLU A 176 11.93 -11.93 -6.99
N VAL A 177 10.98 -12.21 -7.87
CA VAL A 177 9.59 -12.46 -7.47
C VAL A 177 9.46 -13.70 -6.57
N GLU A 178 10.36 -14.68 -6.74
CA GLU A 178 10.46 -15.88 -5.91
C GLU A 178 10.77 -15.60 -4.44
N SER A 179 11.25 -14.41 -4.11
CA SER A 179 11.49 -13.99 -2.73
C SER A 179 10.19 -13.93 -1.90
N ILE A 180 9.02 -13.89 -2.54
CA ILE A 180 7.73 -14.07 -1.89
C ILE A 180 7.68 -15.37 -1.07
N LEU A 181 8.34 -16.44 -1.52
CA LEU A 181 8.42 -17.73 -0.81
C LEU A 181 9.16 -17.68 0.54
N LYS A 182 9.88 -16.59 0.83
CA LYS A 182 10.52 -16.36 2.14
C LYS A 182 9.53 -15.83 3.19
N LEU A 183 8.34 -15.40 2.76
CA LEU A 183 7.31 -14.83 3.61
C LEU A 183 6.32 -15.89 4.09
N LYS A 184 5.75 -15.62 5.27
CA LYS A 184 4.57 -16.31 5.75
C LYS A 184 3.33 -15.48 5.38
N PRO A 185 2.14 -16.10 5.19
CA PRO A 185 0.95 -15.35 4.79
C PRO A 185 0.56 -14.24 5.76
N GLU A 186 0.75 -14.44 7.06
CA GLU A 186 0.46 -13.44 8.09
C GLU A 186 1.44 -12.25 8.11
N GLN A 187 2.57 -12.35 7.41
CA GLN A 187 3.51 -11.24 7.25
C GLN A 187 3.13 -10.32 6.09
N VAL A 188 2.21 -10.72 5.20
CA VAL A 188 1.76 -9.88 4.09
C VAL A 188 0.51 -9.11 4.51
N ALA A 189 0.63 -7.81 4.73
CA ALA A 189 -0.49 -6.96 5.13
C ALA A 189 -1.50 -6.77 3.99
N ILE A 190 -1.00 -6.45 2.81
CA ILE A 190 -1.76 -6.30 1.57
C ILE A 190 -0.84 -6.54 0.37
N SER A 191 -1.41 -6.96 -0.75
CA SER A 191 -0.71 -6.97 -2.03
C SER A 191 -1.31 -5.91 -2.94
N HIS A 192 -0.55 -4.86 -3.25
CA HIS A 192 -0.83 -4.02 -4.39
C HIS A 192 -0.77 -4.85 -5.67
N PHE A 193 -1.55 -4.48 -6.66
CA PHE A 193 -1.62 -5.24 -7.89
C PHE A 193 -1.77 -4.30 -9.09
N ASN A 194 -0.81 -4.37 -9.99
CA ASN A 194 -0.63 -3.51 -11.13
C ASN A 194 0.27 -4.21 -12.15
N ASP A 195 0.68 -3.52 -13.21
CA ASP A 195 1.61 -4.04 -14.19
C ASP A 195 2.61 -2.95 -14.61
N ALA A 196 3.72 -3.33 -15.24
CA ALA A 196 4.75 -2.44 -15.72
C ALA A 196 4.80 -2.43 -17.25
N PRO A 197 4.82 -1.25 -17.90
CA PRO A 197 4.93 -1.18 -19.35
C PRO A 197 6.33 -1.58 -19.83
N GLY A 198 6.46 -2.00 -21.10
CA GLY A 198 7.73 -2.33 -21.69
C GLY A 198 8.64 -1.12 -21.98
N ALA A 199 8.15 0.09 -21.84
CA ALA A 199 8.87 1.35 -22.01
C ALA A 199 8.26 2.42 -21.09
N PRO A 200 9.08 3.34 -20.56
CA PRO A 200 10.55 3.48 -20.71
C PRO A 200 11.33 2.30 -20.10
N PRO A 201 12.66 2.26 -20.19
CA PRO A 201 13.49 1.25 -19.50
C PRO A 201 13.16 1.20 -18.00
N ARG A 202 13.32 0.03 -17.39
CA ARG A 202 13.00 -0.23 -15.99
C ARG A 202 13.52 0.85 -15.02
N GLU A 203 14.75 1.27 -15.22
CA GLU A 203 15.46 2.22 -14.35
C GLU A 203 14.89 3.65 -14.44
N GLU A 204 14.14 3.95 -15.49
CA GLU A 204 13.48 5.26 -15.70
C GLU A 204 12.00 5.24 -15.31
N GLN A 205 11.47 4.07 -14.94
CA GLN A 205 10.06 3.95 -14.55
C GLN A 205 9.82 4.44 -13.12
N HIS A 206 8.70 5.13 -12.93
CA HIS A 206 8.17 5.62 -11.65
C HIS A 206 6.69 5.26 -11.52
N ASP A 207 6.06 5.53 -10.40
CA ASP A 207 4.66 5.18 -10.10
C ASP A 207 3.67 5.53 -11.21
N HIS A 208 3.85 6.68 -11.86
CA HIS A 208 2.97 7.13 -12.95
C HIS A 208 3.07 6.27 -14.23
N ASN A 209 4.06 5.39 -14.31
CA ASN A 209 4.20 4.46 -15.43
C ASN A 209 3.38 3.17 -15.23
N ARG A 210 2.91 2.88 -14.01
CA ARG A 210 2.09 1.71 -13.75
C ARG A 210 0.89 1.66 -14.68
N VAL A 211 0.57 0.47 -15.16
CA VAL A 211 -0.57 0.22 -16.05
C VAL A 211 -1.51 -0.82 -15.43
N MET A 212 -2.69 -0.95 -16.00
CA MET A 212 -3.66 -1.96 -15.57
C MET A 212 -3.08 -3.37 -15.65
N PRO A 213 -3.42 -4.27 -14.72
CA PRO A 213 -2.99 -5.67 -14.78
C PRO A 213 -3.27 -6.30 -16.15
N GLY A 214 -2.20 -6.84 -16.77
CA GLY A 214 -2.23 -7.45 -18.10
C GLY A 214 -2.05 -6.49 -19.26
N GLU A 215 -1.77 -5.22 -19.03
CA GLU A 215 -1.39 -4.25 -20.07
C GLU A 215 0.12 -4.01 -20.12
N GLY A 216 0.86 -4.66 -19.25
CA GLY A 216 2.31 -4.62 -19.18
C GLY A 216 2.95 -5.96 -19.56
N HIS A 217 4.10 -6.25 -18.94
CA HIS A 217 4.89 -7.43 -19.25
C HIS A 217 5.32 -8.23 -18.00
N LEU A 218 4.82 -7.89 -16.81
CA LEU A 218 5.12 -8.66 -15.61
C LEU A 218 4.49 -10.05 -15.66
N ASP A 219 5.18 -11.06 -15.14
CA ASP A 219 4.58 -12.39 -14.98
C ASP A 219 3.63 -12.43 -13.78
N LEU A 220 2.46 -11.80 -13.96
CA LEU A 220 1.41 -11.76 -12.95
C LEU A 220 0.83 -13.15 -12.65
N THR A 221 0.95 -14.11 -13.59
CA THR A 221 0.58 -15.52 -13.33
C THR A 221 1.48 -16.11 -12.27
N ARG A 222 2.80 -15.94 -12.41
CA ARG A 222 3.78 -16.41 -11.43
C ARG A 222 3.59 -15.70 -10.09
N TYR A 223 3.41 -14.39 -10.10
CA TYR A 223 3.16 -13.60 -8.90
C TYR A 223 1.94 -14.12 -8.10
N CYS A 224 0.79 -14.30 -8.75
CA CYS A 224 -0.39 -14.84 -8.11
C CYS A 224 -0.20 -16.29 -7.62
N ALA A 225 0.55 -17.12 -8.39
CA ALA A 225 0.86 -18.49 -7.98
C ALA A 225 1.69 -18.52 -6.68
N LEU A 226 2.68 -17.62 -6.55
CA LEU A 226 3.50 -17.50 -5.36
C LEU A 226 2.70 -17.04 -4.14
N LEU A 227 1.80 -16.06 -4.30
CA LEU A 227 0.89 -15.66 -3.22
C LEU A 227 0.03 -16.82 -2.71
N ARG A 228 -0.46 -17.68 -3.62
CA ARG A 228 -1.20 -18.89 -3.23
C ARG A 228 -0.31 -19.93 -2.56
N GLU A 229 0.90 -20.11 -3.06
CA GLU A 229 1.87 -21.07 -2.52
C GLU A 229 2.19 -20.78 -1.07
N ILE A 230 2.31 -19.51 -0.69
CA ILE A 230 2.47 -19.10 0.71
C ILE A 230 1.16 -19.11 1.51
N GLY A 231 0.00 -19.35 0.87
CA GLY A 231 -1.30 -19.36 1.52
C GLY A 231 -1.89 -17.97 1.80
N TYR A 232 -1.53 -16.95 1.03
CA TYR A 232 -2.07 -15.61 1.18
C TYR A 232 -3.53 -15.53 0.76
N GLU A 233 -4.40 -15.08 1.66
CA GLU A 233 -5.85 -14.90 1.46
C GLU A 233 -6.31 -13.44 1.66
N GLY A 234 -5.38 -12.51 1.81
CA GLY A 234 -5.66 -11.08 2.04
C GLY A 234 -6.16 -10.36 0.78
N TRP A 235 -6.10 -9.04 0.80
CA TRP A 235 -6.60 -8.18 -0.27
C TRP A 235 -5.63 -8.08 -1.45
N LEU A 236 -6.16 -8.12 -2.68
CA LEU A 236 -5.48 -7.56 -3.85
C LEU A 236 -5.98 -6.14 -4.08
N SER A 237 -5.09 -5.17 -4.06
CA SER A 237 -5.42 -3.75 -4.18
C SER A 237 -4.91 -3.18 -5.50
N LEU A 238 -5.80 -2.70 -6.33
CA LEU A 238 -5.43 -1.99 -7.55
C LEU A 238 -4.81 -0.66 -7.19
N GLU A 239 -3.53 -0.50 -7.46
CA GLU A 239 -2.81 0.74 -7.20
C GLU A 239 -2.16 1.30 -8.47
N LEU A 240 -2.69 2.42 -8.95
CA LEU A 240 -2.19 3.14 -10.13
C LEU A 240 -2.03 4.62 -9.81
N PHE A 241 -1.02 5.25 -10.46
CA PHE A 241 -0.77 6.69 -10.41
C PHE A 241 -0.75 7.29 -11.82
N ASN A 242 -1.45 6.66 -12.75
CA ASN A 242 -1.38 6.98 -14.17
C ASN A 242 -2.34 8.11 -14.52
N GLU A 243 -1.81 9.25 -14.94
CA GLU A 243 -2.59 10.44 -15.33
C GLU A 243 -3.57 10.20 -16.48
N LYS A 244 -3.33 9.18 -17.32
CA LYS A 244 -4.28 8.80 -18.38
C LYS A 244 -5.57 8.27 -17.76
N HIS A 245 -5.48 7.42 -16.75
CA HIS A 245 -6.65 6.91 -16.02
C HIS A 245 -7.33 8.00 -15.21
N TRP A 246 -6.57 8.99 -14.71
CA TRP A 246 -7.15 10.14 -14.01
C TRP A 246 -7.97 11.07 -14.91
N ALA A 247 -7.76 11.02 -16.23
CA ALA A 247 -8.52 11.78 -17.22
C ALA A 247 -9.75 11.03 -17.75
N GLU A 248 -9.90 9.75 -17.42
CA GLU A 248 -11.03 8.91 -17.82
C GLU A 248 -12.20 9.00 -16.80
N ASP A 249 -13.34 8.38 -17.14
CA ASP A 249 -14.45 8.22 -16.18
C ASP A 249 -13.99 7.35 -14.99
N PRO A 250 -13.98 7.86 -13.76
CA PRO A 250 -13.45 7.13 -12.63
C PRO A 250 -14.24 5.87 -12.28
N ALA A 251 -15.54 5.82 -12.57
CA ALA A 251 -16.34 4.61 -12.37
C ALA A 251 -15.96 3.52 -13.38
N GLU A 252 -15.65 3.91 -14.62
CA GLU A 252 -15.17 2.97 -15.64
C GLU A 252 -13.76 2.47 -15.32
N VAL A 253 -12.86 3.34 -14.86
CA VAL A 253 -11.51 2.94 -14.39
C VAL A 253 -11.62 1.92 -13.25
N ALA A 254 -12.46 2.18 -12.25
CA ALA A 254 -12.69 1.28 -11.13
C ALA A 254 -13.28 -0.06 -11.61
N ARG A 255 -14.27 -0.04 -12.51
CA ARG A 255 -14.93 -1.24 -13.05
C ARG A 255 -13.95 -2.12 -13.82
N VAL A 256 -13.19 -1.54 -14.75
CA VAL A 256 -12.18 -2.27 -15.53
C VAL A 256 -11.11 -2.85 -14.63
N GLY A 257 -10.67 -2.08 -13.63
CA GLY A 257 -9.70 -2.53 -12.64
C GLY A 257 -10.19 -3.75 -11.86
N LEU A 258 -11.44 -3.74 -11.37
CA LEU A 258 -12.02 -4.87 -10.64
C LEU A 258 -12.08 -6.13 -11.51
N GLU A 259 -12.54 -6.01 -12.76
CA GLU A 259 -12.58 -7.13 -13.70
C GLU A 259 -11.20 -7.74 -13.93
N LYS A 260 -10.17 -6.91 -14.08
CA LYS A 260 -8.79 -7.36 -14.26
C LYS A 260 -8.25 -8.07 -13.01
N LEU A 261 -8.45 -7.52 -11.80
CA LEU A 261 -8.07 -8.19 -10.55
C LEU A 261 -8.69 -9.59 -10.44
N GLN A 262 -10.01 -9.69 -10.65
CA GLN A 262 -10.74 -10.96 -10.58
C GLN A 262 -10.28 -11.95 -11.65
N GLN A 263 -10.02 -11.47 -12.87
CA GLN A 263 -9.56 -12.29 -13.98
C GLN A 263 -8.17 -12.88 -13.71
N TRP A 264 -7.22 -12.07 -13.26
CA TRP A 264 -5.87 -12.54 -12.97
C TRP A 264 -5.85 -13.54 -11.81
N TRP A 265 -6.57 -13.24 -10.75
CA TRP A 265 -6.65 -14.19 -9.64
C TRP A 265 -7.30 -15.51 -10.04
N SER A 266 -8.28 -15.53 -10.89
CA SER A 266 -8.96 -16.77 -11.30
C SER A 266 -8.15 -17.64 -12.27
N ARG A 267 -7.17 -17.09 -12.98
CA ARG A 267 -6.34 -17.78 -13.98
C ARG A 267 -5.14 -18.51 -13.40
N SER A 268 -4.67 -18.13 -12.24
CA SER A 268 -3.43 -18.63 -11.62
C SER A 268 -3.65 -19.79 -10.64
#